data_81784f8631758570a368403d60aa8a6f
#
_entry.id   81784f8631758570a368403d60aa8a6f
#
_cell.length_a   1.000
_cell.length_b   1.000
_cell.length_c   1.000
_cell.angle_alpha   90.00
_cell.angle_beta   90.00
_cell.angle_gamma   90.00
#
_symmetry.space_group_name_H-M   'P 1'
#
loop_
_entity.id
_entity.type
_entity.pdbx_description
1 polymer ?
#
loop_
_entity_poly.entity_id
_entity_poly.type
_entity_poly.pdbx_seq_one_letter_code
_entity_poly.pdbx_strand_id
1 'polypeptide(L)'
;MGLRIADRWFEFETLTDGITRIWEPHVIRVAQCNIWHVRGRDRDLLIDTGMGIASLQDAARHLFDKALSAVATHTHYDHVGSLYEFEDRIVHPAEAAKLEARSAKFSMYRDDHPPESTAALERAGYEIGPTYITALPHADFNMTEFTFPAAPATRLVLEGDMIELGDRVLEVLHLPGHSPGSIGLWEASTGILFSGDAIYDGPLLDEIPGSDIAVYCETMTRLAQLPARVVHAGHDPSFDGRRLTELAWDYLNRRA
;
A
#
# COMPACT_ATOMS: atom_id res chain seq x y z
N MET A 1 10.44 11.53 26.81
CA MET A 1 10.23 12.78 26.02
C MET A 1 9.04 12.53 25.11
N GLY A 2 8.07 13.47 25.05
CA GLY A 2 6.97 13.35 24.07
C GLY A 2 7.48 13.52 22.64
N LEU A 3 6.74 12.96 21.67
CA LEU A 3 7.03 13.16 20.26
C LEU A 3 6.81 14.65 19.87
N ARG A 4 7.62 15.18 18.95
CA ARG A 4 7.42 16.52 18.37
C ARG A 4 6.19 16.52 17.46
N ILE A 5 5.60 17.68 17.23
CA ILE A 5 4.60 17.88 16.18
C ILE A 5 5.34 17.99 14.85
N ALA A 6 4.85 17.32 13.81
CA ALA A 6 5.39 17.39 12.46
C ALA A 6 5.04 18.75 11.82
N ASP A 7 5.96 19.34 11.09
CA ASP A 7 5.70 20.56 10.30
C ASP A 7 4.73 20.25 9.13
N ARG A 8 4.85 19.06 8.56
CA ARG A 8 3.96 18.48 7.55
C ARG A 8 3.90 16.98 7.73
N TRP A 9 2.77 16.36 7.37
CA TRP A 9 2.58 14.92 7.54
C TRP A 9 2.92 14.10 6.31
N PHE A 10 2.72 14.65 5.12
CA PHE A 10 3.00 13.97 3.84
C PHE A 10 4.16 14.62 3.11
N GLU A 11 4.92 13.79 2.40
CA GLU A 11 5.92 14.19 1.42
C GLU A 11 5.46 13.77 0.03
N PHE A 12 5.94 14.49 -1.00
CA PHE A 12 5.55 14.31 -2.39
C PHE A 12 6.78 14.26 -3.28
N GLU A 13 6.81 13.32 -4.20
CA GLU A 13 7.84 13.20 -5.23
C GLU A 13 7.18 12.99 -6.58
N THR A 14 7.30 13.95 -7.48
CA THR A 14 6.80 13.80 -8.86
C THR A 14 7.84 13.05 -9.68
N LEU A 15 7.42 11.91 -10.21
CA LEU A 15 8.19 11.06 -11.10
C LEU A 15 7.90 11.40 -12.56
N THR A 16 8.47 10.63 -13.48
CA THR A 16 8.10 10.66 -14.90
C THR A 16 6.71 10.05 -15.11
N ASP A 17 6.20 10.13 -16.33
CA ASP A 17 4.96 9.47 -16.76
C ASP A 17 3.68 9.92 -15.99
N GLY A 18 3.67 11.15 -15.43
CA GLY A 18 2.52 11.69 -14.72
C GLY A 18 2.21 10.96 -13.40
N ILE A 19 3.22 10.38 -12.77
CA ILE A 19 3.10 9.67 -11.51
C ILE A 19 3.68 10.53 -10.39
N THR A 20 2.97 10.60 -9.26
CA THR A 20 3.46 11.22 -8.03
C THR A 20 3.43 10.19 -6.90
N ARG A 21 4.57 9.98 -6.27
CA ARG A 21 4.69 9.24 -5.02
C ARG A 21 4.32 10.16 -3.87
N ILE A 22 3.52 9.66 -2.94
CA ILE A 22 3.13 10.32 -1.69
C ILE A 22 3.44 9.34 -0.55
N TRP A 23 3.97 9.83 0.56
CA TRP A 23 4.22 8.98 1.74
C TRP A 23 4.16 9.76 3.03
N GLU A 24 4.07 9.05 4.14
CA GLU A 24 4.02 9.57 5.51
C GLU A 24 5.40 9.40 6.18
N PRO A 25 6.33 10.38 6.11
CA PRO A 25 7.72 10.22 6.57
C PRO A 25 7.86 9.99 8.08
N HIS A 26 6.80 10.20 8.83
CA HIS A 26 6.77 10.01 10.27
C HIS A 26 6.18 8.66 10.70
N VAL A 27 5.77 7.81 9.78
CA VAL A 27 5.39 6.42 10.01
C VAL A 27 6.64 5.55 9.91
N ILE A 28 6.76 4.52 10.75
CA ILE A 28 7.92 3.60 10.70
C ILE A 28 7.93 2.79 9.40
N ARG A 29 9.12 2.36 8.97
CA ARG A 29 9.35 1.76 7.65
C ARG A 29 8.38 0.62 7.31
N VAL A 30 8.07 -0.27 8.26
CA VAL A 30 7.18 -1.42 8.01
C VAL A 30 5.74 -1.04 7.69
N ALA A 31 5.29 0.15 8.09
CA ALA A 31 3.95 0.66 7.82
C ALA A 31 3.97 1.95 6.97
N GLN A 32 5.15 2.32 6.44
CA GLN A 32 5.30 3.48 5.56
C GLN A 32 4.96 3.12 4.12
N CYS A 33 3.67 3.14 3.81
CA CYS A 33 3.17 2.86 2.48
C CYS A 33 3.56 3.95 1.46
N ASN A 34 3.87 3.52 0.25
CA ASN A 34 3.91 4.38 -0.93
C ASN A 34 2.50 4.52 -1.50
N ILE A 35 1.98 5.71 -1.47
CA ILE A 35 0.72 6.08 -2.11
C ILE A 35 1.05 6.60 -3.51
N TRP A 36 0.42 6.06 -4.56
CA TRP A 36 0.72 6.45 -5.93
C TRP A 36 -0.44 7.21 -6.56
N HIS A 37 -0.23 8.48 -6.89
CA HIS A 37 -1.17 9.23 -7.72
C HIS A 37 -0.75 9.09 -9.18
N VAL A 38 -1.64 8.56 -10.01
CA VAL A 38 -1.46 8.31 -11.45
C VAL A 38 -2.38 9.24 -12.23
N ARG A 39 -1.79 10.18 -12.93
CA ARG A 39 -2.52 11.15 -13.73
C ARG A 39 -2.93 10.55 -15.07
N GLY A 40 -4.19 10.63 -15.39
CA GLY A 40 -4.74 10.31 -16.71
C GLY A 40 -5.33 11.52 -17.41
N ARG A 41 -5.76 11.36 -18.67
CA ARG A 41 -6.39 12.44 -19.43
C ARG A 41 -7.77 12.80 -18.89
N ASP A 42 -8.60 11.81 -18.62
CA ASP A 42 -10.03 12.01 -18.30
C ASP A 42 -10.29 11.92 -16.79
N ARG A 43 -9.53 11.11 -16.08
CA ARG A 43 -9.58 10.92 -14.63
C ARG A 43 -8.24 10.47 -14.09
N ASP A 44 -8.06 10.62 -12.80
CA ASP A 44 -6.86 10.17 -12.09
C ASP A 44 -7.15 8.91 -11.26
N LEU A 45 -6.10 8.21 -10.90
CA LEU A 45 -6.14 7.05 -10.01
C LEU A 45 -5.21 7.28 -8.82
N LEU A 46 -5.72 7.01 -7.63
CA LEU A 46 -4.92 6.89 -6.42
C LEU A 46 -4.80 5.42 -6.06
N ILE A 47 -3.58 4.94 -5.89
CA ILE A 47 -3.28 3.55 -5.53
C ILE A 47 -2.75 3.56 -4.11
N ASP A 48 -3.50 2.93 -3.22
CA ASP A 48 -3.37 2.94 -1.77
C ASP A 48 -3.53 4.34 -1.14
N THR A 49 -3.64 4.41 0.19
CA THR A 49 -4.04 5.65 0.86
C THR A 49 -3.35 5.88 2.21
N GLY A 50 -2.26 5.17 2.49
CA GLY A 50 -1.47 5.34 3.71
C GLY A 50 -2.18 4.93 5.00
N MET A 51 -1.59 5.29 6.14
CA MET A 51 -2.12 5.01 7.47
C MET A 51 -3.34 5.86 7.85
N GLY A 52 -3.60 6.97 7.15
CA GLY A 52 -4.74 7.83 7.44
C GLY A 52 -4.64 8.59 8.77
N ILE A 53 -3.44 8.85 9.24
CA ILE A 53 -3.18 9.58 10.51
C ILE A 53 -3.49 11.08 10.34
N ALA A 54 -3.29 11.61 9.14
CA ALA A 54 -3.74 12.94 8.73
C ALA A 54 -4.53 12.83 7.43
N SER A 55 -5.35 13.84 7.09
CA SER A 55 -6.15 13.83 5.86
C SER A 55 -5.25 13.86 4.63
N LEU A 56 -5.29 12.78 3.85
CA LEU A 56 -4.61 12.67 2.57
C LEU A 56 -5.29 13.57 1.52
N GLN A 57 -6.63 13.63 1.53
CA GLN A 57 -7.40 14.45 0.60
C GLN A 57 -7.05 15.95 0.76
N ASP A 58 -6.90 16.42 1.99
CA ASP A 58 -6.52 17.81 2.25
C ASP A 58 -5.08 18.11 1.84
N ALA A 59 -4.16 17.21 2.20
CA ALA A 59 -2.73 17.38 1.90
C ALA A 59 -2.42 17.33 0.40
N ALA A 60 -3.07 16.41 -0.32
CA ALA A 60 -2.86 16.18 -1.76
C ALA A 60 -3.86 16.92 -2.66
N ARG A 61 -4.68 17.83 -2.11
CA ARG A 61 -5.70 18.60 -2.85
C ARG A 61 -5.19 19.23 -4.14
N HIS A 62 -3.95 19.68 -4.15
CA HIS A 62 -3.31 20.30 -5.30
C HIS A 62 -3.07 19.35 -6.48
N LEU A 63 -3.17 18.03 -6.27
CA LEU A 63 -3.08 17.00 -7.30
C LEU A 63 -4.46 16.60 -7.84
N PHE A 64 -5.53 16.81 -7.07
CA PHE A 64 -6.86 16.27 -7.33
C PHE A 64 -7.74 17.29 -8.07
N ASP A 65 -7.42 17.56 -9.32
CA ASP A 65 -8.14 18.53 -10.18
C ASP A 65 -9.16 17.86 -11.13
N LYS A 66 -9.29 16.52 -11.08
CA LYS A 66 -10.18 15.70 -11.91
C LYS A 66 -10.98 14.70 -11.07
N ALA A 67 -11.87 13.96 -11.74
CA ALA A 67 -12.48 12.78 -11.14
C ALA A 67 -11.40 11.80 -10.70
N LEU A 68 -11.49 11.31 -9.46
CA LEU A 68 -10.48 10.47 -8.82
C LEU A 68 -11.13 9.17 -8.33
N SER A 69 -10.51 8.04 -8.69
CA SER A 69 -10.79 6.75 -8.08
C SER A 69 -9.66 6.38 -7.13
N ALA A 70 -9.97 5.81 -5.98
CA ALA A 70 -8.97 5.24 -5.07
C ALA A 70 -9.06 3.71 -5.12
N VAL A 71 -7.95 3.03 -5.40
CA VAL A 71 -7.87 1.56 -5.40
C VAL A 71 -6.96 1.11 -4.27
N ALA A 72 -7.45 0.18 -3.45
CA ALA A 72 -6.63 -0.50 -2.47
C ALA A 72 -6.02 -1.75 -3.10
N THR A 73 -4.68 -1.86 -3.07
CA THR A 73 -3.99 -3.07 -3.52
C THR A 73 -4.31 -4.26 -2.62
N HIS A 74 -4.50 -4.01 -1.34
CA HIS A 74 -4.99 -4.93 -0.32
C HIS A 74 -5.45 -4.12 0.91
N THR A 75 -5.88 -4.76 2.01
CA THR A 75 -6.52 -4.06 3.11
C THR A 75 -5.74 -4.10 4.43
N HIS A 76 -4.41 -4.14 4.39
CA HIS A 76 -3.63 -3.81 5.57
C HIS A 76 -3.77 -2.31 5.89
N TYR A 77 -3.65 -1.98 7.16
CA TYR A 77 -4.01 -0.67 7.68
C TYR A 77 -3.27 0.50 7.03
N ASP A 78 -2.02 0.28 6.70
CA ASP A 78 -1.16 1.28 6.07
C ASP A 78 -1.45 1.53 4.58
N HIS A 79 -2.34 0.72 3.97
CA HIS A 79 -2.77 0.91 2.58
C HIS A 79 -4.16 1.52 2.46
N VAL A 80 -4.99 1.45 3.51
CA VAL A 80 -6.41 1.85 3.44
C VAL A 80 -6.83 2.92 4.44
N GLY A 81 -5.88 3.50 5.18
CA GLY A 81 -6.18 4.40 6.29
C GLY A 81 -6.96 5.64 5.90
N SER A 82 -6.67 6.25 4.74
CA SER A 82 -7.43 7.39 4.19
C SER A 82 -8.45 6.98 3.11
N LEU A 83 -8.70 5.70 2.86
CA LEU A 83 -9.59 5.26 1.78
C LEU A 83 -11.02 5.81 1.95
N TYR A 84 -11.48 6.01 3.17
CA TYR A 84 -12.79 6.58 3.50
C TYR A 84 -12.99 8.02 3.01
N GLU A 85 -11.92 8.74 2.71
CA GLU A 85 -11.97 10.13 2.23
C GLU A 85 -12.41 10.23 0.76
N PHE A 86 -12.39 9.12 0.01
CA PHE A 86 -12.66 9.08 -1.42
C PHE A 86 -14.03 8.44 -1.72
N GLU A 87 -14.73 8.95 -2.75
CA GLU A 87 -16.07 8.48 -3.11
C GLU A 87 -16.04 7.17 -3.92
N ASP A 88 -15.13 7.03 -4.91
CA ASP A 88 -14.97 5.83 -5.73
C ASP A 88 -13.85 4.96 -5.14
N ARG A 89 -14.23 3.90 -4.42
CA ARG A 89 -13.33 3.00 -3.68
C ARG A 89 -13.35 1.61 -4.31
N ILE A 90 -12.20 1.24 -4.89
CA ILE A 90 -12.01 0.00 -5.65
C ILE A 90 -11.21 -0.98 -4.80
N VAL A 91 -11.68 -2.22 -4.71
CA VAL A 91 -10.98 -3.28 -3.95
C VAL A 91 -11.28 -4.66 -4.54
N HIS A 92 -10.42 -5.63 -4.30
CA HIS A 92 -10.68 -7.03 -4.61
C HIS A 92 -11.73 -7.62 -3.64
N PRO A 93 -12.71 -8.42 -4.10
CA PRO A 93 -13.80 -8.92 -3.25
C PRO A 93 -13.33 -9.73 -2.03
N ALA A 94 -12.18 -10.43 -2.10
CA ALA A 94 -11.63 -11.16 -0.97
C ALA A 94 -11.21 -10.26 0.22
N GLU A 95 -11.05 -8.96 -0.02
CA GLU A 95 -10.66 -7.96 0.98
C GLU A 95 -11.81 -7.07 1.42
N ALA A 96 -12.89 -6.97 0.63
CA ALA A 96 -13.95 -5.97 0.79
C ALA A 96 -14.61 -5.99 2.19
N ALA A 97 -14.85 -7.17 2.75
CA ALA A 97 -15.52 -7.31 4.06
C ALA A 97 -14.75 -6.64 5.22
N LYS A 98 -13.43 -6.50 5.12
CA LYS A 98 -12.60 -5.84 6.13
C LYS A 98 -12.85 -4.33 6.22
N LEU A 99 -13.38 -3.74 5.15
CA LEU A 99 -13.64 -2.30 5.03
C LEU A 99 -15.05 -1.87 5.47
N GLU A 100 -15.95 -2.83 5.76
CA GLU A 100 -17.36 -2.56 6.06
C GLU A 100 -17.59 -1.86 7.41
N ALA A 101 -16.66 -2.00 8.34
CA ALA A 101 -16.78 -1.46 9.68
C ALA A 101 -15.52 -0.71 10.12
N ARG A 102 -15.70 0.22 11.03
CA ARG A 102 -14.59 0.87 11.73
C ARG A 102 -13.78 -0.18 12.48
N SER A 103 -12.45 -0.07 12.43
CA SER A 103 -11.55 -0.95 13.19
C SER A 103 -11.74 -0.81 14.71
N ALA A 104 -11.25 -1.78 15.46
CA ALA A 104 -10.91 -1.58 16.86
C ALA A 104 -9.87 -0.45 17.02
N LYS A 105 -9.71 0.04 18.24
CA LYS A 105 -8.66 1.03 18.56
C LYS A 105 -7.28 0.44 18.26
N PHE A 106 -6.47 1.26 17.63
CA PHE A 106 -5.07 0.97 17.32
C PHE A 106 -4.18 1.90 18.15
N SER A 107 -3.31 1.33 18.95
CA SER A 107 -2.30 2.10 19.67
C SER A 107 -1.07 2.34 18.81
N MET A 108 -0.54 3.55 18.85
CA MET A 108 0.75 3.88 18.23
C MET A 108 1.94 3.43 19.08
N TYR A 109 1.73 2.84 20.27
CA TYR A 109 2.79 2.28 21.09
C TYR A 109 2.96 0.78 20.82
N ARG A 110 4.22 0.36 20.58
CA ARG A 110 4.56 -1.03 20.31
C ARG A 110 4.10 -1.98 21.44
N ASP A 111 4.34 -1.58 22.68
CA ASP A 111 4.09 -2.42 23.85
C ASP A 111 2.59 -2.65 24.15
N ASP A 112 1.70 -1.94 23.46
CA ASP A 112 0.24 -2.14 23.53
C ASP A 112 -0.24 -3.26 22.57
N HIS A 113 0.64 -3.77 21.71
CA HIS A 113 0.34 -4.86 20.77
C HIS A 113 0.86 -6.21 21.31
N PRO A 114 0.24 -7.33 20.90
CA PRO A 114 0.74 -8.65 21.26
C PRO A 114 2.21 -8.82 20.85
N PRO A 115 3.08 -9.33 21.75
CA PRO A 115 4.51 -9.49 21.47
C PRO A 115 4.79 -10.34 20.21
N GLU A 116 3.94 -11.31 19.91
CA GLU A 116 4.04 -12.16 18.72
C GLU A 116 3.90 -11.39 17.41
N SER A 117 3.10 -10.32 17.40
CA SER A 117 2.91 -9.46 16.20
C SER A 117 4.19 -8.72 15.87
N THR A 118 4.82 -8.09 16.86
CA THR A 118 6.10 -7.40 16.66
C THR A 118 7.25 -8.36 16.38
N ALA A 119 7.26 -9.52 17.04
CA ALA A 119 8.27 -10.56 16.80
C ALA A 119 8.23 -11.11 15.37
N ALA A 120 7.06 -11.19 14.74
CA ALA A 120 6.94 -11.58 13.33
C ALA A 120 7.61 -10.57 12.41
N LEU A 121 7.38 -9.27 12.64
CA LEU A 121 8.01 -8.19 11.88
C LEU A 121 9.54 -8.15 12.07
N GLU A 122 10.01 -8.34 13.32
CA GLU A 122 11.44 -8.40 13.64
C GLU A 122 12.13 -9.62 13.00
N ARG A 123 11.46 -10.78 12.94
CA ARG A 123 11.99 -11.96 12.21
C ARG A 123 12.08 -11.72 10.71
N ALA A 124 11.17 -10.96 10.15
CA ALA A 124 11.24 -10.54 8.76
C ALA A 124 12.37 -9.55 8.46
N GLY A 125 12.96 -8.92 9.50
CA GLY A 125 14.10 -8.00 9.37
C GLY A 125 13.77 -6.52 9.60
N TYR A 126 12.58 -6.20 10.14
CA TYR A 126 12.21 -4.84 10.49
C TYR A 126 12.67 -4.49 11.91
N GLU A 127 13.16 -3.26 12.09
CA GLU A 127 13.42 -2.68 13.41
C GLU A 127 12.16 -1.96 13.89
N ILE A 128 11.54 -2.47 14.96
CA ILE A 128 10.34 -1.88 15.54
C ILE A 128 10.71 -1.08 16.78
N GLY A 129 10.67 0.25 16.66
CA GLY A 129 10.88 1.17 17.77
C GLY A 129 9.74 1.13 18.81
N PRO A 130 9.79 1.99 19.84
CA PRO A 130 8.77 2.05 20.89
C PRO A 130 7.39 2.54 20.37
N THR A 131 7.36 3.18 19.21
CA THR A 131 6.15 3.74 18.61
C THR A 131 6.13 3.50 17.10
N TYR A 132 4.92 3.37 16.53
CA TYR A 132 4.70 3.25 15.07
C TYR A 132 4.83 4.59 14.33
N ILE A 133 4.94 5.70 15.06
CA ILE A 133 5.19 7.04 14.50
C ILE A 133 6.33 7.75 15.24
N THR A 134 7.03 8.63 14.54
CA THR A 134 8.19 9.39 15.05
C THR A 134 7.88 10.87 15.33
N ALA A 135 6.67 11.33 14.97
CA ALA A 135 6.14 12.66 15.27
C ALA A 135 4.61 12.59 15.41
N LEU A 136 3.99 13.61 15.97
CA LEU A 136 2.54 13.76 16.02
C LEU A 136 2.04 14.58 14.82
N PRO A 137 0.88 14.27 14.24
CA PRO A 137 0.29 15.08 13.16
C PRO A 137 -0.21 16.44 13.68
N HIS A 138 -0.68 16.48 14.94
CA HIS A 138 -1.13 17.69 15.66
C HIS A 138 -1.05 17.45 17.18
N ALA A 139 -1.16 18.53 17.96
CA ALA A 139 -0.97 18.49 19.42
C ALA A 139 -1.97 17.58 20.15
N ASP A 140 -3.20 17.50 19.67
CA ASP A 140 -4.29 16.75 20.29
C ASP A 140 -4.43 15.31 19.77
N PHE A 141 -3.44 14.80 19.00
CA PHE A 141 -3.47 13.44 18.50
C PHE A 141 -3.36 12.42 19.63
N ASN A 142 -4.36 11.53 19.73
CA ASN A 142 -4.38 10.50 20.74
C ASN A 142 -3.73 9.22 20.23
N MET A 143 -2.54 8.90 20.74
CA MET A 143 -1.72 7.77 20.30
C MET A 143 -2.31 6.39 20.65
N THR A 144 -3.27 6.30 21.57
CA THR A 144 -3.84 5.01 22.03
C THR A 144 -5.27 4.77 21.56
N GLU A 145 -5.88 5.75 20.89
CA GLU A 145 -7.29 5.71 20.53
C GLU A 145 -7.55 5.87 19.02
N PHE A 146 -6.50 5.71 18.21
CA PHE A 146 -6.63 5.80 16.76
C PHE A 146 -7.53 4.67 16.23
N THR A 147 -8.36 4.97 15.23
CA THR A 147 -9.22 3.98 14.58
C THR A 147 -9.23 4.23 13.08
N PHE A 148 -9.22 3.17 12.30
CA PHE A 148 -9.43 3.25 10.86
C PHE A 148 -10.93 3.35 10.58
N PRO A 149 -11.43 4.43 9.97
CA PRO A 149 -12.84 4.56 9.64
C PRO A 149 -13.30 3.47 8.66
N ALA A 150 -14.60 3.14 8.68
CA ALA A 150 -15.17 2.28 7.66
C ALA A 150 -15.05 2.93 6.27
N ALA A 151 -14.67 2.14 5.29
CA ALA A 151 -14.52 2.55 3.89
C ALA A 151 -15.09 1.48 2.94
N PRO A 152 -16.40 1.17 2.99
CA PRO A 152 -17.00 0.14 2.16
C PRO A 152 -16.65 0.34 0.68
N ALA A 153 -16.30 -0.73 -0.01
CA ALA A 153 -16.00 -0.68 -1.43
C ALA A 153 -17.21 -0.19 -2.23
N THR A 154 -16.99 0.68 -3.21
CA THR A 154 -18.02 1.10 -4.16
C THR A 154 -17.94 0.32 -5.46
N ARG A 155 -16.76 -0.23 -5.77
CA ARG A 155 -16.51 -1.07 -6.93
C ARG A 155 -15.59 -2.23 -6.56
N LEU A 156 -15.96 -3.43 -7.02
CA LEU A 156 -15.13 -4.62 -6.90
C LEU A 156 -14.42 -4.91 -8.22
N VAL A 157 -13.18 -5.37 -8.16
CA VAL A 157 -12.37 -5.74 -9.33
C VAL A 157 -11.77 -7.13 -9.15
N LEU A 158 -11.61 -7.81 -10.27
CA LEU A 158 -11.04 -9.15 -10.38
C LEU A 158 -9.86 -9.16 -11.36
N GLU A 159 -9.18 -10.27 -11.43
CA GLU A 159 -8.14 -10.54 -12.43
C GLU A 159 -8.61 -10.18 -13.84
N GLY A 160 -7.82 -9.39 -14.56
CA GLY A 160 -8.08 -8.99 -15.94
C GLY A 160 -9.04 -7.81 -16.10
N ASP A 161 -9.62 -7.27 -15.02
CA ASP A 161 -10.42 -6.05 -15.11
C ASP A 161 -9.53 -4.85 -15.48
N MET A 162 -10.09 -3.92 -16.25
CA MET A 162 -9.37 -2.73 -16.72
C MET A 162 -9.82 -1.47 -15.98
N ILE A 163 -8.84 -0.67 -15.56
CA ILE A 163 -9.07 0.67 -15.02
C ILE A 163 -8.61 1.68 -16.07
N GLU A 164 -9.58 2.36 -16.70
CA GLU A 164 -9.33 3.30 -17.78
C GLU A 164 -9.23 4.74 -17.25
N LEU A 165 -8.17 5.46 -17.63
CA LEU A 165 -7.95 6.85 -17.27
C LEU A 165 -8.05 7.80 -18.48
N GLY A 166 -8.46 7.28 -19.65
CA GLY A 166 -8.66 7.99 -20.91
C GLY A 166 -7.53 7.80 -21.91
N ASP A 167 -6.29 8.00 -21.50
CA ASP A 167 -5.07 7.79 -22.29
C ASP A 167 -4.18 6.67 -21.73
N ARG A 168 -4.55 6.15 -20.57
CA ARG A 168 -3.88 5.06 -19.87
C ARG A 168 -4.89 3.99 -19.49
N VAL A 169 -4.44 2.74 -19.50
CA VAL A 169 -5.24 1.58 -19.09
C VAL A 169 -4.38 0.72 -18.19
N LEU A 170 -4.87 0.45 -16.98
CA LEU A 170 -4.21 -0.43 -16.02
C LEU A 170 -5.04 -1.71 -15.87
N GLU A 171 -4.41 -2.85 -16.12
CA GLU A 171 -4.98 -4.18 -15.91
C GLU A 171 -4.80 -4.60 -14.46
N VAL A 172 -5.86 -5.11 -13.85
CA VAL A 172 -5.80 -5.70 -12.51
C VAL A 172 -5.19 -7.08 -12.59
N LEU A 173 -4.07 -7.28 -11.89
CA LEU A 173 -3.45 -8.58 -11.68
C LEU A 173 -3.77 -9.06 -10.27
N HIS A 174 -4.40 -10.22 -10.10
CA HIS A 174 -4.57 -10.85 -8.79
C HIS A 174 -3.24 -11.51 -8.39
N LEU A 175 -2.64 -11.02 -7.31
CA LEU A 175 -1.31 -11.40 -6.83
C LEU A 175 -1.38 -11.83 -5.35
N PRO A 176 -2.15 -12.87 -5.01
CA PRO A 176 -2.34 -13.29 -3.64
C PRO A 176 -1.07 -13.92 -3.04
N GLY A 177 -1.07 -14.07 -1.72
CA GLY A 177 0.03 -14.68 -0.96
C GLY A 177 0.41 -13.84 0.24
N HIS A 178 0.70 -12.56 0.05
CA HIS A 178 0.83 -11.59 1.15
C HIS A 178 -0.54 -11.37 1.85
N SER A 179 -1.60 -11.22 1.08
CA SER A 179 -2.99 -11.31 1.53
C SER A 179 -3.84 -11.99 0.45
N PRO A 180 -5.05 -12.51 0.79
CA PRO A 180 -5.86 -13.30 -0.16
C PRO A 180 -6.41 -12.48 -1.33
N GLY A 181 -6.55 -11.18 -1.18
CA GLY A 181 -7.05 -10.27 -2.22
C GLY A 181 -6.02 -9.26 -2.70
N SER A 182 -4.73 -9.50 -2.46
CA SER A 182 -3.66 -8.65 -3.00
C SER A 182 -3.76 -8.55 -4.51
N ILE A 183 -3.75 -7.33 -5.03
CA ILE A 183 -3.73 -7.03 -6.48
C ILE A 183 -2.54 -6.13 -6.82
N GLY A 184 -2.07 -6.26 -8.05
CA GLY A 184 -1.23 -5.27 -8.71
C GLY A 184 -1.96 -4.62 -9.86
N LEU A 185 -1.46 -3.48 -10.32
CA LEU A 185 -1.99 -2.78 -11.49
C LEU A 185 -0.90 -2.70 -12.55
N TRP A 186 -1.17 -3.29 -13.71
CA TRP A 186 -0.23 -3.41 -14.81
C TRP A 186 -0.59 -2.50 -15.97
N GLU A 187 0.29 -1.59 -16.32
CA GLU A 187 0.19 -0.77 -17.52
C GLU A 187 1.11 -1.31 -18.62
N ALA A 188 0.57 -2.17 -19.48
CA ALA A 188 1.34 -2.88 -20.50
C ALA A 188 1.99 -1.94 -21.53
N SER A 189 1.36 -0.79 -21.84
CA SER A 189 1.87 0.18 -22.81
C SER A 189 3.19 0.84 -22.41
N THR A 190 3.43 0.97 -21.09
CA THR A 190 4.61 1.62 -20.51
C THR A 190 5.55 0.63 -19.81
N GLY A 191 5.06 -0.59 -19.54
CA GLY A 191 5.77 -1.57 -18.73
C GLY A 191 5.85 -1.18 -17.25
N ILE A 192 4.84 -0.47 -16.74
CA ILE A 192 4.77 -0.07 -15.34
C ILE A 192 3.89 -1.05 -14.56
N LEU A 193 4.41 -1.55 -13.44
CA LEU A 193 3.67 -2.33 -12.46
C LEU A 193 3.57 -1.55 -11.14
N PHE A 194 2.36 -1.39 -10.63
CA PHE A 194 2.12 -1.03 -9.24
C PHE A 194 1.82 -2.33 -8.50
N SER A 195 2.74 -2.79 -7.66
CA SER A 195 2.70 -4.13 -7.09
C SER A 195 2.01 -4.24 -5.73
N GLY A 196 1.69 -3.11 -5.07
CA GLY A 196 1.36 -3.16 -3.66
C GLY A 196 2.41 -3.94 -2.89
N ASP A 197 1.97 -4.82 -2.00
CA ASP A 197 2.84 -5.65 -1.18
C ASP A 197 3.07 -7.05 -1.75
N ALA A 198 2.59 -7.31 -2.98
CA ALA A 198 2.93 -8.55 -3.65
C ALA A 198 4.43 -8.70 -3.89
N ILE A 199 5.16 -7.60 -4.12
CA ILE A 199 6.63 -7.58 -4.14
C ILE A 199 7.15 -6.15 -3.96
N TYR A 200 8.20 -5.99 -3.15
CA TYR A 200 8.97 -4.75 -2.96
C TYR A 200 10.43 -5.09 -2.64
N ASP A 201 11.34 -4.13 -2.81
CA ASP A 201 12.78 -4.35 -2.56
C ASP A 201 13.10 -4.17 -1.07
N GLY A 202 12.53 -5.07 -0.27
CA GLY A 202 12.64 -5.10 1.18
C GLY A 202 12.27 -6.46 1.78
N PRO A 203 12.15 -6.55 3.11
CA PRO A 203 11.74 -7.77 3.79
C PRO A 203 10.26 -8.08 3.54
N LEU A 204 9.97 -9.06 2.68
CA LEU A 204 8.60 -9.47 2.37
C LEU A 204 7.94 -10.14 3.57
N LEU A 205 6.67 -9.78 3.84
CA LEU A 205 5.88 -10.33 4.94
C LEU A 205 4.97 -11.46 4.42
N ASP A 206 5.30 -12.69 4.75
CA ASP A 206 4.58 -13.90 4.32
C ASP A 206 4.22 -14.86 5.47
N GLU A 207 4.53 -14.46 6.71
CA GLU A 207 4.17 -15.16 7.95
C GLU A 207 3.29 -14.28 8.86
N ILE A 208 2.43 -13.46 8.26
CA ILE A 208 1.47 -12.60 8.96
C ILE A 208 0.03 -13.14 8.77
N PRO A 209 -0.94 -12.73 9.60
CA PRO A 209 -2.32 -13.20 9.47
C PRO A 209 -2.90 -12.94 8.08
N GLY A 210 -3.35 -14.01 7.41
CA GLY A 210 -3.92 -13.97 6.07
C GLY A 210 -2.93 -14.24 4.94
N SER A 211 -1.61 -14.33 5.22
CA SER A 211 -0.62 -14.75 4.22
C SER A 211 -0.65 -16.27 3.97
N ASP A 212 -0.23 -16.66 2.77
CA ASP A 212 -0.10 -18.06 2.33
C ASP A 212 1.16 -18.20 1.48
N ILE A 213 2.18 -18.88 2.02
CA ILE A 213 3.47 -19.04 1.36
C ILE A 213 3.37 -19.81 0.06
N ALA A 214 2.52 -20.86 -0.01
CA ALA A 214 2.39 -21.67 -1.22
C ALA A 214 1.80 -20.85 -2.37
N VAL A 215 0.72 -20.12 -2.09
CA VAL A 215 0.09 -19.19 -3.03
C VAL A 215 1.05 -18.06 -3.41
N TYR A 216 1.83 -17.56 -2.44
CA TYR A 216 2.81 -16.52 -2.71
C TYR A 216 3.93 -16.97 -3.65
N CYS A 217 4.36 -18.24 -3.58
CA CYS A 217 5.30 -18.81 -4.55
C CYS A 217 4.72 -18.83 -5.98
N GLU A 218 3.43 -19.10 -6.16
CA GLU A 218 2.76 -19.00 -7.46
C GLU A 218 2.78 -17.58 -7.99
N THR A 219 2.45 -16.59 -7.14
CA THR A 219 2.54 -15.16 -7.45
C THR A 219 3.96 -14.75 -7.84
N MET A 220 4.98 -15.17 -7.10
CA MET A 220 6.38 -14.87 -7.43
C MET A 220 6.83 -15.49 -8.74
N THR A 221 6.37 -16.71 -9.04
CA THR A 221 6.65 -17.37 -10.33
C THR A 221 6.07 -16.57 -11.49
N ARG A 222 4.86 -16.02 -11.33
CA ARG A 222 4.23 -15.15 -12.31
C ARG A 222 4.98 -13.83 -12.47
N LEU A 223 5.32 -13.18 -11.36
CA LEU A 223 6.04 -11.89 -11.35
C LEU A 223 7.43 -12.00 -11.98
N ALA A 224 8.15 -13.12 -11.77
CA ALA A 224 9.46 -13.36 -12.41
C ALA A 224 9.39 -13.36 -13.93
N GLN A 225 8.23 -13.58 -14.54
CA GLN A 225 8.00 -13.64 -15.98
C GLN A 225 7.38 -12.35 -16.55
N LEU A 226 6.94 -11.41 -15.67
CA LEU A 226 6.29 -10.18 -16.12
C LEU A 226 7.31 -9.25 -16.78
N PRO A 227 7.10 -8.77 -18.01
CA PRO A 227 8.04 -7.91 -18.72
C PRO A 227 7.99 -6.45 -18.22
N ALA A 228 8.08 -6.26 -16.91
CA ALA A 228 8.04 -4.94 -16.31
C ALA A 228 9.31 -4.14 -16.62
N ARG A 229 9.15 -2.87 -16.97
CA ARG A 229 10.23 -1.89 -17.09
C ARG A 229 10.58 -1.29 -15.73
N VAL A 230 9.53 -0.96 -14.95
CA VAL A 230 9.65 -0.39 -13.62
C VAL A 230 8.52 -0.91 -12.73
N VAL A 231 8.83 -1.10 -11.45
CA VAL A 231 7.89 -1.48 -10.41
C VAL A 231 7.79 -0.36 -9.39
N HIS A 232 6.59 0.10 -9.15
CA HIS A 232 6.21 1.01 -8.07
C HIS A 232 5.51 0.20 -6.98
N ALA A 233 6.24 -0.13 -5.94
CA ALA A 233 5.78 -1.03 -4.89
C ALA A 233 5.06 -0.30 -3.75
N GLY A 234 4.37 -1.06 -2.89
CA GLY A 234 3.71 -0.53 -1.70
C GLY A 234 4.70 0.00 -0.66
N HIS A 235 5.90 -0.56 -0.60
CA HIS A 235 6.98 -0.12 0.29
C HIS A 235 8.29 0.07 -0.46
N ASP A 236 9.22 0.78 0.19
CA ASP A 236 10.58 1.01 -0.28
C ASP A 236 10.67 1.72 -1.66
N PRO A 237 11.85 1.99 -2.21
CA PRO A 237 11.97 2.66 -3.51
C PRO A 237 11.50 1.80 -4.69
N SER A 238 11.09 2.48 -5.76
CA SER A 238 10.83 1.83 -7.06
C SER A 238 12.09 1.18 -7.63
N PHE A 239 11.91 0.11 -8.40
CA PHE A 239 13.00 -0.66 -8.99
C PHE A 239 12.69 -1.12 -10.42
N ASP A 240 13.70 -1.60 -11.15
CA ASP A 240 13.55 -2.03 -12.53
C ASP A 240 13.09 -3.49 -12.67
N GLY A 241 12.71 -3.89 -13.90
CA GLY A 241 12.24 -5.25 -14.18
C GLY A 241 13.30 -6.34 -13.98
N ARG A 242 14.60 -6.00 -14.07
CA ARG A 242 15.67 -6.95 -13.75
C ARG A 242 15.63 -7.26 -12.24
N ARG A 243 15.50 -6.21 -11.42
CA ARG A 243 15.39 -6.38 -9.97
C ARG A 243 14.12 -7.12 -9.56
N LEU A 244 13.00 -6.92 -10.27
CA LEU A 244 11.78 -7.71 -10.10
C LEU A 244 12.06 -9.22 -10.24
N THR A 245 12.72 -9.59 -11.32
CA THR A 245 13.07 -11.00 -11.58
C THR A 245 14.01 -11.56 -10.51
N GLU A 246 15.04 -10.79 -10.10
CA GLU A 246 15.97 -11.16 -9.03
C GLU A 246 15.23 -11.42 -7.71
N LEU A 247 14.41 -10.46 -7.26
CA LEU A 247 13.65 -10.55 -6.00
C LEU A 247 12.69 -11.74 -5.98
N ALA A 248 11.97 -11.96 -7.09
CA ALA A 248 11.04 -13.07 -7.20
C ALA A 248 11.75 -14.43 -7.11
N TRP A 249 12.89 -14.60 -7.81
CA TRP A 249 13.67 -15.83 -7.71
C TRP A 249 14.36 -16.00 -6.36
N ASP A 250 14.84 -14.92 -5.74
CA ASP A 250 15.41 -14.97 -4.40
C ASP A 250 14.38 -15.43 -3.37
N TYR A 251 13.13 -14.98 -3.50
CA TYR A 251 12.04 -15.46 -2.66
C TYR A 251 11.77 -16.95 -2.87
N LEU A 252 11.60 -17.39 -4.12
CA LEU A 252 11.34 -18.80 -4.45
C LEU A 252 12.45 -19.71 -3.93
N ASN A 253 13.72 -19.33 -4.09
CA ASN A 253 14.86 -20.09 -3.62
C ASN A 253 14.91 -20.21 -2.08
N ARG A 254 14.41 -19.21 -1.34
CA ARG A 254 14.34 -19.26 0.13
C ARG A 254 13.19 -20.14 0.64
N ARG A 255 12.15 -20.36 -0.17
CA ARG A 255 10.95 -21.12 0.20
C ARG A 255 10.91 -22.53 -0.44
N ALA A 256 11.92 -22.89 -1.28
CA ALA A 256 12.12 -24.24 -1.80
C ALA A 256 12.77 -25.12 -0.75
#